data_e8c4bf1fef03a5ae3e26a2153866339c
#
_entry.id   e8c4bf1fef03a5ae3e26a2153866339c
#
_cell.length_a   1.000
_cell.length_b   1.000
_cell.length_c   1.000
_cell.angle_alpha   90.00
_cell.angle_beta   90.00
_cell.angle_gamma   90.00
#
_symmetry.space_group_name_H-M   'P 1'
#
loop_
_entity.id
_entity.type
_entity.pdbx_description
1 polymer ?
#
loop_
_entity_poly.entity_id
_entity_poly.type
_entity_poly.pdbx_seq_one_letter_code
_entity_poly.pdbx_strand_id
1 'polypeptide(L)'
;MTGRKRVRLTIDSALEHVSMVGNALRGILENEPGPRQAIALVELAVCEAVNNAIIHGYGRQAGSLVEVDVHLGEGRLDVTVADQGRGFERFPDTLPAIPDGDVLEQMPMGGWGLRIMGEVMDVVGYSSAGGRNELSMSRRWE
;
A
#
# COMPACT_ATOMS: atom_id res chain seq x y z
N MET A 1 4.09 -17.99 21.92
CA MET A 1 4.65 -16.68 21.61
C MET A 1 4.72 -16.48 20.11
N THR A 2 4.12 -15.43 19.64
CA THR A 2 4.17 -15.10 18.23
C THR A 2 5.34 -14.14 18.01
N GLY A 3 6.41 -14.64 17.41
CA GLY A 3 7.49 -13.78 16.95
C GLY A 3 7.01 -12.88 15.82
N ARG A 4 7.73 -11.80 15.56
CA ARG A 4 7.46 -10.95 14.41
C ARG A 4 7.87 -11.69 13.14
N LYS A 5 7.02 -11.61 12.14
CA LYS A 5 7.27 -12.19 10.82
C LYS A 5 7.48 -11.08 9.80
N ARG A 6 8.42 -11.29 8.92
CA ARG A 6 8.73 -10.34 7.87
C ARG A 6 8.78 -11.05 6.53
N VAL A 7 8.09 -10.49 5.55
CA VAL A 7 8.14 -10.96 4.18
C VAL A 7 8.43 -9.77 3.28
N ARG A 8 9.38 -9.92 2.37
CA ARG A 8 9.65 -8.91 1.35
C ARG A 8 9.27 -9.47 -0.01
N LEU A 9 8.48 -8.70 -0.73
CA LEU A 9 8.11 -8.97 -2.11
C LEU A 9 8.76 -7.91 -2.99
N THR A 10 9.34 -8.33 -4.09
CA THR A 10 9.95 -7.40 -5.06
C THR A 10 9.38 -7.71 -6.43
N ILE A 11 8.86 -6.70 -7.10
CA ILE A 11 8.32 -6.83 -8.45
C ILE A 11 8.96 -5.82 -9.39
N ASP A 12 8.96 -6.15 -10.68
CA ASP A 12 9.26 -5.17 -11.73
C ASP A 12 8.13 -4.13 -11.79
N SER A 13 8.46 -2.90 -12.16
CA SER A 13 7.53 -1.77 -12.18
C SER A 13 6.53 -1.81 -13.34
N ALA A 14 5.92 -2.96 -13.55
CA ALA A 14 4.88 -3.17 -14.55
C ALA A 14 3.51 -3.30 -13.87
N LEU A 15 2.53 -2.53 -14.33
CA LEU A 15 1.18 -2.52 -13.72
C LEU A 15 0.53 -3.91 -13.70
N GLU A 16 0.83 -4.75 -14.69
CA GLU A 16 0.33 -6.12 -14.76
C GLU A 16 0.85 -7.02 -13.62
N HIS A 17 1.91 -6.61 -12.91
CA HIS A 17 2.46 -7.37 -11.79
C HIS A 17 1.84 -7.01 -10.43
N VAL A 18 1.03 -5.95 -10.36
CA VAL A 18 0.43 -5.50 -9.08
C VAL A 18 -0.44 -6.59 -8.47
N SER A 19 -1.18 -7.32 -9.28
CA SER A 19 -2.04 -8.42 -8.79
C SER A 19 -1.26 -9.54 -8.11
N MET A 20 0.00 -9.73 -8.48
CA MET A 20 0.87 -10.73 -7.83
C MET A 20 1.15 -10.34 -6.38
N VAL A 21 1.36 -9.05 -6.13
CA VAL A 21 1.54 -8.54 -4.77
C VAL A 21 0.26 -8.74 -3.96
N GLY A 22 -0.89 -8.38 -4.53
CA GLY A 22 -2.17 -8.55 -3.87
C GLY A 22 -2.46 -9.99 -3.50
N ASN A 23 -2.23 -10.91 -4.43
CA ASN A 23 -2.44 -12.34 -4.20
C ASN A 23 -1.51 -12.90 -3.12
N ALA A 24 -0.23 -12.50 -3.15
CA ALA A 24 0.75 -12.93 -2.15
C ALA A 24 0.37 -12.41 -0.76
N LEU A 25 -0.01 -11.15 -0.67
CA LEU A 25 -0.42 -10.54 0.61
C LEU A 25 -1.66 -11.23 1.18
N ARG A 26 -2.65 -11.50 0.34
CA ARG A 26 -3.85 -12.24 0.75
C ARG A 26 -3.47 -13.59 1.35
N GLY A 27 -2.62 -14.35 0.67
CA GLY A 27 -2.15 -15.65 1.16
C GLY A 27 -1.42 -15.55 2.49
N ILE A 28 -0.60 -14.52 2.67
CA ILE A 28 0.09 -14.28 3.94
C ILE A 28 -0.93 -14.03 5.05
N LEU A 29 -1.88 -13.12 4.82
CA LEU A 29 -2.84 -12.70 5.85
C LEU A 29 -3.85 -13.79 6.19
N GLU A 30 -4.26 -14.60 5.23
CA GLU A 30 -5.18 -15.71 5.47
C GLU A 30 -4.60 -16.78 6.38
N ASN A 31 -3.29 -16.89 6.47
CA ASN A 31 -2.60 -17.87 7.30
C ASN A 31 -2.19 -17.32 8.67
N GLU A 32 -2.57 -16.08 8.97
CA GLU A 32 -2.24 -15.43 10.24
C GLU A 32 -3.52 -15.12 11.03
N PRO A 33 -3.44 -15.13 12.37
CA PRO A 33 -4.57 -14.66 13.19
C PRO A 33 -4.83 -13.18 12.89
N GLY A 34 -6.09 -12.83 12.79
CA GLY A 34 -6.46 -11.43 12.56
C GLY A 34 -7.85 -11.28 11.95
N PRO A 35 -8.26 -10.06 11.66
CA PRO A 35 -9.61 -9.77 11.16
C PRO A 35 -9.74 -10.16 9.67
N ARG A 36 -10.26 -11.36 9.43
CA ARG A 36 -10.39 -11.91 8.07
C ARG A 36 -11.21 -11.00 7.13
N GLN A 37 -12.18 -10.29 7.68
CA GLN A 37 -13.00 -9.36 6.90
C GLN A 37 -12.22 -8.15 6.40
N ALA A 38 -11.06 -7.87 6.97
CA ALA A 38 -10.23 -6.74 6.57
C ALA A 38 -9.20 -7.10 5.49
N ILE A 39 -9.02 -8.39 5.18
CA ILE A 39 -7.97 -8.84 4.25
C ILE A 39 -8.13 -8.20 2.86
N ALA A 40 -9.33 -8.23 2.32
CA ALA A 40 -9.59 -7.65 0.99
C ALA A 40 -9.34 -6.15 0.96
N LEU A 41 -9.67 -5.44 2.04
CA LEU A 41 -9.46 -4.00 2.14
C LEU A 41 -7.97 -3.67 2.22
N VAL A 42 -7.22 -4.43 3.01
CA VAL A 42 -5.76 -4.24 3.12
C VAL A 42 -5.09 -4.54 1.78
N GLU A 43 -5.50 -5.62 1.11
CA GLU A 43 -5.01 -5.94 -0.22
C GLU A 43 -5.22 -4.77 -1.18
N LEU A 44 -6.41 -4.20 -1.18
CA LEU A 44 -6.74 -3.05 -2.02
C LEU A 44 -5.84 -1.85 -1.70
N ALA A 45 -5.68 -1.52 -0.43
CA ALA A 45 -4.84 -0.39 0.00
C ALA A 45 -3.39 -0.56 -0.44
N VAL A 46 -2.84 -1.76 -0.27
CA VAL A 46 -1.45 -2.04 -0.66
C VAL A 46 -1.29 -2.02 -2.18
N CYS A 47 -2.23 -2.58 -2.92
CA CYS A 47 -2.20 -2.52 -4.39
C CYS A 47 -2.25 -1.08 -4.89
N GLU A 48 -3.03 -0.20 -4.23
CA GLU A 48 -3.05 1.22 -4.58
C GLU A 48 -1.69 1.89 -4.31
N ALA A 49 -1.02 1.52 -3.23
CA ALA A 49 0.32 2.03 -2.94
C ALA A 49 1.33 1.58 -4.00
N VAL A 50 1.26 0.34 -4.44
CA VAL A 50 2.13 -0.18 -5.51
C VAL A 50 1.82 0.52 -6.84
N ASN A 51 0.54 0.71 -7.17
CA ASN A 51 0.13 1.47 -8.35
C ASN A 51 0.73 2.88 -8.34
N ASN A 52 0.69 3.55 -7.18
CA ASN A 52 1.26 4.89 -7.05
C ASN A 52 2.76 4.91 -7.32
N ALA A 53 3.49 3.92 -6.83
CA ALA A 53 4.93 3.81 -7.09
C ALA A 53 5.21 3.66 -8.59
N ILE A 54 4.43 2.84 -9.29
CA ILE A 54 4.61 2.59 -10.72
C ILE A 54 4.17 3.80 -11.55
N ILE A 55 2.99 4.33 -11.27
CA ILE A 55 2.39 5.41 -12.08
C ILE A 55 3.10 6.74 -11.81
N HIS A 56 3.19 7.12 -10.54
CA HIS A 56 3.75 8.43 -10.16
C HIS A 56 5.26 8.38 -9.93
N GLY A 57 5.77 7.29 -9.40
CA GLY A 57 7.20 7.12 -9.18
C GLY A 57 7.96 6.89 -10.47
N TYR A 58 7.53 5.95 -11.27
CA TYR A 58 8.25 5.53 -12.47
C TYR A 58 7.60 5.96 -13.79
N GLY A 59 6.52 6.73 -13.73
CA GLY A 59 5.86 7.21 -14.96
C GLY A 59 5.32 6.09 -15.84
N ARG A 60 4.86 5.00 -15.23
CA ARG A 60 4.33 3.80 -15.91
C ARG A 60 5.40 3.01 -16.70
N GLN A 61 6.69 3.26 -16.43
CA GLN A 61 7.75 2.56 -17.14
C GLN A 61 8.18 1.30 -16.39
N ALA A 62 8.24 0.19 -17.11
CA ALA A 62 8.78 -1.07 -16.60
C ALA A 62 10.32 -1.00 -16.53
N GLY A 63 10.94 -1.96 -15.86
CA GLY A 63 12.39 -2.08 -15.79
C GLY A 63 12.99 -1.58 -14.47
N SER A 64 12.17 -1.04 -13.59
CA SER A 64 12.59 -0.67 -12.24
C SER A 64 11.94 -1.59 -11.20
N LEU A 65 12.31 -1.45 -9.94
CA LEU A 65 11.84 -2.34 -8.89
C LEU A 65 10.94 -1.63 -7.90
N VAL A 66 9.89 -2.32 -7.46
CA VAL A 66 9.05 -1.93 -6.33
C VAL A 66 9.18 -3.01 -5.27
N GLU A 67 9.54 -2.59 -4.05
CA GLU A 67 9.68 -3.49 -2.90
C GLU A 67 8.50 -3.30 -1.97
N VAL A 68 7.92 -4.41 -1.50
CA VAL A 68 6.85 -4.40 -0.52
C VAL A 68 7.30 -5.21 0.68
N ASP A 69 7.48 -4.54 1.81
CA ASP A 69 7.85 -5.18 3.07
C ASP A 69 6.60 -5.34 3.93
N VAL A 70 6.34 -6.57 4.37
CA VAL A 70 5.21 -6.90 5.24
C VAL A 70 5.76 -7.38 6.58
N HIS A 71 5.37 -6.70 7.64
CA HIS A 71 5.72 -7.07 9.01
C HIS A 71 4.45 -7.40 9.78
N LEU A 72 4.41 -8.58 10.37
CA LEU A 72 3.29 -9.05 11.19
C LEU A 72 3.80 -9.46 12.56
N GLY A 73 3.12 -9.04 13.59
CA GLY A 73 3.42 -9.45 14.96
C GLY A 73 2.88 -8.47 15.97
N GLU A 74 2.68 -8.94 17.18
CA GLU A 74 2.23 -8.12 18.31
C GLU A 74 0.88 -7.43 18.04
N GLY A 75 -0.01 -8.12 17.29
CA GLY A 75 -1.33 -7.58 16.97
C GLY A 75 -1.31 -6.42 15.97
N ARG A 76 -0.24 -6.33 15.16
CA ARG A 76 -0.05 -5.21 14.25
C ARG A 76 0.44 -5.68 12.88
N LEU A 77 -0.06 -5.04 11.85
CA LEU A 77 0.39 -5.20 10.47
C LEU A 77 1.03 -3.89 10.03
N ASP A 78 2.27 -3.96 9.57
CA ASP A 78 2.98 -2.84 8.96
C ASP A 78 3.38 -3.23 7.54
N VAL A 79 3.06 -2.38 6.58
CA VAL A 79 3.43 -2.58 5.18
C VAL A 79 4.14 -1.32 4.68
N THR A 80 5.30 -1.50 4.07
CA THR A 80 6.05 -0.42 3.45
C THR A 80 6.24 -0.72 1.98
N VAL A 81 5.86 0.23 1.13
CA VAL A 81 6.06 0.14 -0.32
C VAL A 81 7.14 1.14 -0.70
N ALA A 82 8.23 0.64 -1.28
CA ALA A 82 9.40 1.44 -1.60
C ALA A 82 9.70 1.43 -3.09
N ASP A 83 10.11 2.57 -3.60
CA ASP A 83 10.57 2.74 -4.98
C ASP A 83 11.75 3.70 -5.04
N GLN A 84 12.40 3.77 -6.19
CA GLN A 84 13.52 4.68 -6.45
C GLN A 84 13.19 5.64 -7.59
N GLY A 85 11.92 5.85 -7.84
CA GLY A 85 11.46 6.74 -8.87
C GLY A 85 11.32 8.17 -8.36
N ARG A 86 10.50 8.93 -9.06
CA ARG A 86 10.16 10.29 -8.66
C ARG A 86 9.25 10.24 -7.44
N GLY A 87 9.66 10.87 -6.35
CA GLY A 87 8.84 10.95 -5.14
C GLY A 87 7.69 11.94 -5.29
N PHE A 88 6.80 11.93 -4.32
CA PHE A 88 5.79 12.99 -4.20
C PHE A 88 6.51 14.29 -3.86
N GLU A 89 6.19 15.36 -4.56
CA GLU A 89 6.69 16.69 -4.21
C GLU A 89 6.17 17.11 -2.84
N ARG A 90 4.93 16.76 -2.58
CA ARG A 90 4.27 17.08 -1.32
C ARG A 90 3.26 15.99 -0.99
N PHE A 91 3.56 15.20 0.03
CA PHE A 91 2.63 14.22 0.56
C PHE A 91 1.70 14.91 1.57
N PRO A 92 0.38 14.72 1.48
CA PRO A 92 -0.55 15.41 2.38
C PRO A 92 -0.38 14.94 3.83
N ASP A 93 -0.42 15.88 4.78
CA ASP A 93 -0.37 15.58 6.21
C ASP A 93 -1.61 14.80 6.65
N THR A 94 -2.75 15.14 6.08
CA THR A 94 -4.02 14.45 6.32
C THR A 94 -4.53 13.92 4.99
N LEU A 95 -4.80 12.61 4.93
CA LEU A 95 -5.29 12.00 3.71
C LEU A 95 -6.76 12.38 3.47
N PRO A 96 -7.13 12.59 2.19
CA PRO A 96 -8.51 12.94 1.88
C PRO A 96 -9.46 11.80 2.22
N ALA A 97 -10.64 12.14 2.75
CA ALA A 97 -11.67 11.17 3.07
C ALA A 97 -12.38 10.67 1.81
N ILE A 98 -12.97 9.48 1.90
CA ILE A 98 -13.86 8.97 0.86
C ILE A 98 -15.17 9.76 0.98
N PRO A 99 -15.61 10.45 -0.10
CA PRO A 99 -16.83 11.22 -0.04
C PRO A 99 -18.09 10.34 0.00
N ASP A 100 -19.21 10.93 0.40
CA ASP A 100 -20.52 10.27 0.39
C ASP A 100 -20.93 9.86 -1.02
N GLY A 101 -21.85 8.90 -1.13
CA GLY A 101 -22.19 8.24 -2.38
C GLY A 101 -22.54 9.15 -3.56
N ASP A 102 -23.29 10.23 -3.31
CA ASP A 102 -23.68 11.17 -4.38
C ASP A 102 -22.49 11.93 -4.96
N VAL A 103 -21.51 12.25 -4.12
CA VAL A 103 -20.27 12.91 -4.54
C VAL A 103 -19.35 11.92 -5.19
N LEU A 104 -19.40 10.65 -4.74
CA LEU A 104 -18.60 9.56 -5.26
C LEU A 104 -18.78 9.37 -6.76
N GLU A 105 -20.01 9.44 -7.24
CA GLU A 105 -20.36 9.27 -8.65
C GLU A 105 -19.84 10.42 -9.53
N GLN A 106 -19.60 11.58 -8.93
CA GLN A 106 -19.14 12.78 -9.64
C GLN A 106 -17.62 12.92 -9.67
N MET A 107 -16.91 12.07 -8.93
CA MET A 107 -15.45 12.17 -8.87
C MET A 107 -14.81 11.49 -10.07
N PRO A 108 -13.73 12.08 -10.61
CA PRO A 108 -13.03 11.47 -11.75
C PRO A 108 -12.46 10.11 -11.35
N MET A 109 -12.38 9.21 -12.31
CA MET A 109 -11.70 7.94 -12.14
C MET A 109 -10.22 8.19 -11.87
N GLY A 110 -9.70 7.58 -10.81
CA GLY A 110 -8.33 7.80 -10.37
C GLY A 110 -8.30 8.73 -9.16
N GLY A 111 -7.14 8.84 -8.52
CA GLY A 111 -6.96 9.67 -7.33
C GLY A 111 -7.57 9.09 -6.05
N TRP A 112 -8.04 7.86 -6.10
CA TRP A 112 -8.66 7.19 -4.94
C TRP A 112 -7.65 6.52 -4.01
N GLY A 113 -6.44 6.25 -4.51
CA GLY A 113 -5.46 5.45 -3.79
C GLY A 113 -5.17 5.96 -2.38
N LEU A 114 -4.86 7.24 -2.23
CA LEU A 114 -4.58 7.83 -0.92
C LEU A 114 -5.82 7.83 -0.02
N ARG A 115 -7.00 8.03 -0.59
CA ARG A 115 -8.27 7.99 0.17
C ARG A 115 -8.53 6.60 0.72
N ILE A 116 -8.32 5.59 -0.11
CA ILE A 116 -8.48 4.18 0.28
C ILE A 116 -7.49 3.82 1.38
N MET A 117 -6.21 4.20 1.23
CA MET A 117 -5.20 3.94 2.25
C MET A 117 -5.57 4.58 3.59
N GLY A 118 -6.00 5.84 3.57
CA GLY A 118 -6.39 6.55 4.78
C GLY A 118 -7.61 5.97 5.47
N GLU A 119 -8.54 5.41 4.71
CA GLU A 119 -9.75 4.79 5.26
C GLU A 119 -9.47 3.39 5.83
N VAL A 120 -8.64 2.62 5.14
CA VAL A 120 -8.36 1.22 5.52
C VAL A 120 -7.31 1.11 6.61
N MET A 121 -6.26 1.93 6.54
CA MET A 121 -5.13 1.84 7.46
C MET A 121 -5.25 2.86 8.60
N ASP A 122 -4.71 2.51 9.76
CA ASP A 122 -4.75 3.39 10.93
C ASP A 122 -3.75 4.55 10.80
N VAL A 123 -2.58 4.27 10.22
CA VAL A 123 -1.53 5.28 10.02
C VAL A 123 -0.94 5.10 8.62
N VAL A 124 -0.79 6.21 7.92
CA VAL A 124 -0.11 6.23 6.61
C VAL A 124 0.94 7.34 6.67
N GLY A 125 2.16 7.02 6.29
CA GLY A 125 3.26 7.97 6.26
C GLY A 125 4.07 7.86 4.98
N TYR A 126 4.85 8.88 4.68
CA TYR A 126 5.69 8.91 3.50
C TYR A 126 7.03 9.57 3.82
N SER A 127 8.10 8.99 3.31
CA SER A 127 9.43 9.57 3.41
C SER A 127 10.19 9.41 2.10
N SER A 128 11.06 10.35 1.81
CA SER A 128 11.91 10.30 0.63
C SER A 128 13.30 10.79 1.02
N ALA A 129 14.29 9.93 0.87
CA ALA A 129 15.67 10.23 1.23
C ALA A 129 16.62 9.36 0.40
N GLY A 130 17.69 9.96 -0.09
CA GLY A 130 18.74 9.24 -0.81
C GLY A 130 18.24 8.53 -2.08
N GLY A 131 17.24 9.10 -2.76
CA GLY A 131 16.68 8.51 -3.97
C GLY A 131 15.72 7.36 -3.70
N ARG A 132 15.41 7.06 -2.43
CA ARG A 132 14.47 6.01 -2.05
C ARG A 132 13.22 6.64 -1.44
N ASN A 133 12.07 6.28 -1.97
CA ASN A 133 10.77 6.73 -1.50
C ASN A 133 10.09 5.57 -0.78
N GLU A 134 9.52 5.83 0.39
CA GLU A 134 8.84 4.82 1.19
C GLU A 134 7.46 5.31 1.62
N LEU A 135 6.43 4.56 1.24
CA LEU A 135 5.07 4.76 1.71
C LEU A 135 4.78 3.70 2.76
N SER A 136 4.57 4.12 3.99
CA SER A 136 4.38 3.22 5.15
C SER A 136 2.93 3.23 5.59
N MET A 137 2.40 2.05 5.85
CA MET A 137 1.01 1.86 6.29
C MET A 137 1.01 0.92 7.48
N SER A 138 0.23 1.27 8.50
CA SER A 138 0.07 0.44 9.69
C SER A 138 -1.38 0.24 10.01
N ARG A 139 -1.70 -0.92 10.52
CA ARG A 139 -3.04 -1.24 10.97
C ARG A 139 -2.98 -2.22 12.14
N ARG A 140 -3.88 -2.04 13.09
CA ARG A 140 -4.14 -3.02 14.13
C ARG A 140 -4.62 -4.32 13.47
N TRP A 141 -4.02 -5.45 13.87
CA TRP A 141 -4.28 -6.75 13.26
C TRP A 141 -4.57 -7.80 14.34
N GLU A 142 -5.72 -7.65 14.96
CA GLU A 142 -6.19 -8.56 16.00
C GLU A 142 -7.71 -8.52 16.14
#